data_6d11fca5b7dda17057fd096a1cc25b87
#
_entry.id   6d11fca5b7dda17057fd096a1cc25b87
#
_cell.length_a   1.000
_cell.length_b   1.000
_cell.length_c   1.000
_cell.angle_alpha   90.00
_cell.angle_beta   90.00
_cell.angle_gamma   90.00
#
_symmetry.space_group_name_H-M   'P 1'
#
loop_
_entity.id
_entity.type
_entity.pdbx_description
1 polymer ?
#
loop_
_entity_poly.entity_id
_entity_poly.type
_entity_poly.pdbx_seq_one_letter_code
_entity_poly.pdbx_strand_id
1 'polypeptide(L)'
;MKRLWLILPLCIILLGQSNIFFRIPVIDLNHRRDLQIVVDKESGVYLGHPTTVLLEDGKTILAVYPKGHGAGEIIYKRSIDGGKTWSNRLPVPENWSTSKEVPTIHRVVDTNGKKRLIVWSGLYPARLAMSEDDGLT
;
A
#
# COMPACT_ATOMS: atom_id res chain seq x y z
N MET A 1 70.23 17.99 41.28
CA MET A 1 69.03 17.20 41.09
C MET A 1 68.22 17.82 39.94
N LYS A 2 68.30 17.22 38.71
CA LYS A 2 67.58 17.71 37.51
C LYS A 2 66.27 16.94 37.40
N ARG A 3 65.14 17.63 37.51
CA ARG A 3 63.81 17.05 37.32
C ARG A 3 63.54 16.96 35.82
N LEU A 4 63.41 15.72 35.32
CA LEU A 4 63.02 15.42 33.96
C LEU A 4 61.47 15.44 33.87
N TRP A 5 60.95 16.39 33.16
CA TRP A 5 59.49 16.42 32.84
C TRP A 5 59.23 15.56 31.62
N LEU A 6 58.56 14.43 31.82
CA LEU A 6 58.00 13.63 30.71
C LEU A 6 56.71 14.30 30.21
N ILE A 7 56.79 14.85 29.02
CA ILE A 7 55.58 15.29 28.27
C ILE A 7 55.07 14.09 27.51
N LEU A 8 53.95 13.51 27.97
CA LEU A 8 53.21 12.52 27.21
C LEU A 8 52.44 13.25 26.07
N PRO A 9 52.61 12.87 24.80
CA PRO A 9 51.77 13.39 23.74
C PRO A 9 50.38 12.78 23.88
N LEU A 10 49.38 13.63 24.11
CA LEU A 10 47.96 13.29 24.05
C LEU A 10 47.55 13.05 22.59
N CYS A 11 47.55 11.80 22.13
CA CYS A 11 47.01 11.43 20.86
C CYS A 11 45.47 11.60 20.90
N ILE A 12 44.97 12.71 20.40
CA ILE A 12 43.55 12.89 20.13
C ILE A 12 43.20 12.03 18.91
N ILE A 13 42.62 10.86 19.16
CA ILE A 13 42.01 10.07 18.12
C ILE A 13 40.73 10.79 17.73
N LEU A 14 40.77 11.56 16.65
CA LEU A 14 39.61 12.05 15.94
C LEU A 14 38.89 10.85 15.31
N LEU A 15 37.96 10.27 16.06
CA LEU A 15 36.98 9.36 15.48
C LEU A 15 36.12 10.16 14.49
N GLY A 16 36.51 10.09 13.23
CA GLY A 16 35.69 10.61 12.14
C GLY A 16 34.36 9.88 12.17
N GLN A 17 33.30 10.55 12.61
CA GLN A 17 31.95 10.08 12.40
C GLN A 17 31.70 10.08 10.89
N SER A 18 31.79 8.91 10.28
CA SER A 18 31.28 8.69 8.93
C SER A 18 29.76 8.84 9.00
N ASN A 19 29.26 9.99 8.60
CA ASN A 19 27.83 10.17 8.35
C ASN A 19 27.44 9.22 7.21
N ILE A 20 26.95 8.05 7.56
CA ILE A 20 26.36 7.13 6.60
C ILE A 20 25.01 7.77 6.19
N PHE A 21 25.05 8.61 5.16
CA PHE A 21 23.83 9.09 4.54
C PHE A 21 23.17 7.91 3.85
N PHE A 22 22.08 7.42 4.46
CA PHE A 22 21.24 6.43 3.82
C PHE A 22 20.60 7.07 2.59
N ARG A 23 21.03 6.66 1.40
CA ARG A 23 20.43 7.08 0.12
C ARG A 23 19.45 6.01 -0.32
N ILE A 24 18.17 6.39 -0.36
CA ILE A 24 17.16 5.58 -1.05
C ILE A 24 17.44 5.71 -2.56
N PRO A 25 17.70 4.62 -3.28
CA PRO A 25 17.87 4.69 -4.72
C PRO A 25 16.56 5.16 -5.38
N VAL A 26 16.65 6.14 -6.25
CA VAL A 26 15.54 6.61 -7.08
C VAL A 26 15.70 6.00 -8.47
N ILE A 27 14.69 5.27 -8.90
CA ILE A 27 14.63 4.66 -10.24
C ILE A 27 13.49 5.34 -11.00
N ASP A 28 13.82 6.03 -12.09
CA ASP A 28 12.83 6.61 -13.00
C ASP A 28 12.31 5.53 -13.96
N LEU A 29 11.04 5.18 -13.83
CA LEU A 29 10.36 4.20 -14.67
C LEU A 29 9.42 4.82 -15.71
N ASN A 30 9.46 6.14 -15.91
CA ASN A 30 8.55 6.83 -16.83
C ASN A 30 8.64 6.32 -18.28
N HIS A 31 9.81 5.85 -18.70
CA HIS A 31 10.02 5.27 -20.03
C HIS A 31 9.65 3.79 -20.14
N ARG A 32 9.43 3.10 -19.01
CA ARG A 32 9.09 1.67 -18.94
C ARG A 32 7.59 1.46 -19.09
N ARG A 33 7.07 1.70 -20.29
CA ARG A 33 5.63 1.51 -20.60
C ARG A 33 5.15 0.08 -20.40
N ASP A 34 6.03 -0.88 -20.51
CA ASP A 34 5.80 -2.30 -20.24
C ASP A 34 5.45 -2.60 -18.77
N LEU A 35 5.83 -1.71 -17.85
CA LEU A 35 5.51 -1.81 -16.42
C LEU A 35 4.31 -0.96 -15.98
N GLN A 36 3.68 -0.23 -16.91
CA GLN A 36 2.58 0.67 -16.62
C GLN A 36 1.26 0.05 -17.06
N ILE A 37 0.45 -0.37 -16.10
CA ILE A 37 -0.85 -0.97 -16.34
C ILE A 37 -1.95 -0.01 -15.86
N VAL A 38 -2.90 0.29 -16.76
CA VAL A 38 -4.09 1.06 -16.40
C VAL A 38 -5.09 0.14 -15.73
N VAL A 39 -5.28 0.29 -14.42
CA VAL A 39 -6.25 -0.51 -13.65
C VAL A 39 -7.67 -0.07 -13.95
N ASP A 40 -7.93 1.23 -13.97
CA ASP A 40 -9.22 1.82 -14.31
C ASP A 40 -9.04 3.23 -14.86
N LYS A 41 -10.01 3.68 -15.65
CA LYS A 41 -10.04 5.03 -16.22
C LYS A 41 -11.47 5.45 -16.49
N GLU A 42 -11.82 6.66 -16.05
CA GLU A 42 -13.10 7.31 -16.38
C GLU A 42 -12.84 8.77 -16.73
N SER A 43 -13.38 9.25 -17.87
CA SER A 43 -13.12 10.62 -18.32
C SER A 43 -13.70 11.64 -17.34
N GLY A 44 -12.89 12.62 -16.95
CA GLY A 44 -13.31 13.70 -16.04
C GLY A 44 -13.50 13.27 -14.58
N VAL A 45 -13.17 12.03 -14.23
CA VAL A 45 -13.32 11.50 -12.87
C VAL A 45 -11.95 11.19 -12.27
N TYR A 46 -11.72 11.65 -11.06
CA TYR A 46 -10.57 11.25 -10.28
C TYR A 46 -10.80 9.87 -9.67
N LEU A 47 -9.91 8.93 -9.98
CA LEU A 47 -9.87 7.59 -9.42
C LEU A 47 -8.54 7.44 -8.69
N GLY A 48 -8.55 7.54 -7.39
CA GLY A 48 -7.31 7.56 -6.62
C GLY A 48 -7.42 6.86 -5.27
N HIS A 49 -6.35 6.99 -4.47
CA HIS A 49 -6.25 6.36 -3.15
C HIS A 49 -6.55 4.86 -3.14
N PRO A 50 -6.00 4.07 -4.10
CA PRO A 50 -6.25 2.63 -4.13
C PRO A 50 -5.56 1.93 -2.97
N THR A 51 -6.23 0.91 -2.42
CA THR A 51 -5.59 -0.11 -1.61
C THR A 51 -5.76 -1.46 -2.26
N THR A 52 -4.76 -2.31 -2.11
CA THR A 52 -4.74 -3.63 -2.74
C THR A 52 -4.35 -4.70 -1.74
N VAL A 53 -4.75 -5.92 -2.04
CA VAL A 53 -4.28 -7.13 -1.37
C VAL A 53 -3.94 -8.19 -2.40
N LEU A 54 -2.79 -8.85 -2.23
CA LEU A 54 -2.39 -10.03 -2.99
C LEU A 54 -2.84 -11.26 -2.20
N LEU A 55 -3.52 -12.18 -2.88
CA LEU A 55 -3.93 -13.45 -2.28
C LEU A 55 -2.77 -14.45 -2.26
N GLU A 56 -2.97 -15.56 -1.56
CA GLU A 56 -1.94 -16.56 -1.32
C GLU A 56 -1.53 -17.37 -2.57
N ASP A 57 -2.30 -17.28 -3.65
CA ASP A 57 -1.94 -17.85 -4.96
C ASP A 57 -0.80 -17.08 -5.66
N GLY A 58 -0.41 -15.91 -5.10
CA GLY A 58 0.64 -15.06 -5.64
C GLY A 58 0.30 -14.38 -6.97
N LYS A 59 -0.95 -14.41 -7.39
CA LYS A 59 -1.41 -13.88 -8.68
C LYS A 59 -2.68 -13.04 -8.57
N THR A 60 -3.62 -13.44 -7.72
CA THR A 60 -4.87 -12.71 -7.56
C THR A 60 -4.63 -11.47 -6.73
N ILE A 61 -4.93 -10.31 -7.31
CA ILE A 61 -4.87 -9.01 -6.65
C ILE A 61 -6.28 -8.41 -6.65
N LEU A 62 -6.71 -7.97 -5.49
CA LEU A 62 -7.96 -7.24 -5.32
C LEU A 62 -7.63 -5.78 -5.06
N ALA A 63 -8.40 -4.87 -5.65
CA ALA A 63 -8.22 -3.43 -5.50
C ALA A 63 -9.54 -2.77 -5.16
N VAL A 64 -9.52 -1.90 -4.17
CA VAL A 64 -10.62 -1.01 -3.80
C VAL A 64 -10.14 0.43 -3.79
N TYR A 65 -10.97 1.34 -4.26
CA TYR A 65 -10.67 2.77 -4.31
C TYR A 65 -11.97 3.58 -4.44
N PRO A 66 -11.98 4.86 -4.02
CA PRO A 66 -13.15 5.71 -4.18
C PRO A 66 -13.25 6.25 -5.62
N LYS A 67 -14.47 6.41 -6.11
CA LYS A 67 -14.79 7.18 -7.29
C LYS A 67 -14.93 8.66 -6.90
N GLY A 68 -13.78 9.31 -6.74
CA GLY A 68 -13.66 10.68 -6.27
C GLY A 68 -12.38 10.87 -5.47
N HIS A 69 -12.09 12.10 -5.06
CA HIS A 69 -10.90 12.41 -4.26
C HIS A 69 -11.18 12.17 -2.77
N GLY A 70 -10.75 11.03 -2.25
CA GLY A 70 -10.87 10.68 -0.83
C GLY A 70 -12.27 10.24 -0.40
N ALA A 71 -13.29 10.49 -1.18
CA ALA A 71 -14.67 10.14 -0.88
C ALA A 71 -15.42 9.78 -2.17
N GLY A 72 -16.52 9.04 -2.05
CA GLY A 72 -17.36 8.63 -3.15
C GLY A 72 -17.61 7.13 -3.17
N GLU A 73 -18.35 6.67 -4.16
CA GLU A 73 -18.63 5.25 -4.39
C GLU A 73 -17.34 4.41 -4.34
N ILE A 74 -17.35 3.33 -3.58
CA ILE A 74 -16.22 2.39 -3.55
C ILE A 74 -16.29 1.50 -4.78
N ILE A 75 -15.24 1.50 -5.55
CA ILE A 75 -15.04 0.64 -6.71
C ILE A 75 -14.23 -0.58 -6.29
N TYR A 76 -14.59 -1.73 -6.83
CA TYR A 76 -13.91 -2.99 -6.62
C TYR A 76 -13.49 -3.62 -7.95
N LYS A 77 -12.24 -4.04 -8.04
CA LYS A 77 -11.69 -4.73 -9.21
C LYS A 77 -10.78 -5.89 -8.80
N ARG A 78 -10.61 -6.83 -9.72
CA ARG A 78 -9.80 -8.04 -9.52
C ARG A 78 -8.87 -8.24 -10.71
N SER A 79 -7.64 -8.61 -10.42
CA SER A 79 -6.70 -9.21 -11.36
C SER A 79 -6.43 -10.67 -10.96
N ILE A 80 -6.23 -11.56 -11.92
CA ILE A 80 -5.88 -12.96 -11.68
C ILE A 80 -4.52 -13.34 -12.28
N ASP A 81 -3.77 -12.38 -12.74
CA ASP A 81 -2.51 -12.56 -13.47
C ASP A 81 -1.36 -11.66 -12.97
N GLY A 82 -1.41 -11.30 -11.70
CA GLY A 82 -0.40 -10.46 -11.07
C GLY A 82 -0.48 -9.00 -11.47
N GLY A 83 -1.67 -8.50 -11.77
CA GLY A 83 -1.93 -7.10 -12.09
C GLY A 83 -1.70 -6.73 -13.56
N LYS A 84 -1.44 -7.70 -14.44
CA LYS A 84 -1.24 -7.44 -15.88
C LYS A 84 -2.53 -7.07 -16.58
N THR A 85 -3.62 -7.71 -16.20
CA THR A 85 -4.98 -7.36 -16.64
C THR A 85 -5.94 -7.25 -15.46
N TRP A 86 -7.02 -6.49 -15.65
CA TRP A 86 -7.97 -6.21 -14.59
C TRP A 86 -9.41 -6.42 -15.10
N SER A 87 -10.27 -6.91 -14.23
CA SER A 87 -11.70 -7.07 -14.50
C SER A 87 -12.37 -5.72 -14.82
N ASN A 88 -13.57 -5.76 -15.35
CA ASN A 88 -14.49 -4.64 -15.21
C ASN A 88 -14.74 -4.35 -13.71
N ARG A 89 -15.36 -3.21 -13.39
CA ARG A 89 -15.83 -2.93 -12.04
C ARG A 89 -16.78 -4.03 -11.61
N LEU A 90 -16.52 -4.64 -10.46
CA LEU A 90 -17.31 -5.75 -9.95
C LEU A 90 -18.49 -5.22 -9.12
N PRO A 91 -19.56 -6.00 -8.97
CA PRO A 91 -20.66 -5.67 -8.07
C PRO A 91 -20.15 -5.49 -6.64
N VAL A 92 -20.73 -4.54 -5.93
CA VAL A 92 -20.40 -4.20 -4.54
C VAL A 92 -21.66 -4.04 -3.71
N PRO A 93 -21.61 -4.13 -2.37
CA PRO A 93 -22.74 -3.84 -1.51
C PRO A 93 -23.32 -2.44 -1.77
N GLU A 94 -24.64 -2.31 -1.74
CA GLU A 94 -25.35 -1.06 -2.05
C GLU A 94 -24.86 0.12 -1.20
N ASN A 95 -24.58 -0.11 0.08
CA ASN A 95 -24.10 0.92 1.00
C ASN A 95 -22.69 1.46 0.67
N TRP A 96 -21.96 0.86 -0.27
CA TRP A 96 -20.69 1.37 -0.74
C TRP A 96 -20.86 2.60 -1.65
N SER A 97 -22.04 2.77 -2.27
CA SER A 97 -22.35 3.91 -3.14
C SER A 97 -22.28 5.27 -2.43
N THR A 98 -22.47 5.28 -1.12
CA THR A 98 -22.50 6.50 -0.29
C THR A 98 -21.28 6.64 0.63
N SER A 99 -20.15 6.03 0.29
CA SER A 99 -18.93 6.13 1.06
C SER A 99 -18.42 7.58 1.12
N LYS A 100 -17.85 7.96 2.26
CA LYS A 100 -17.31 9.30 2.51
C LYS A 100 -15.82 9.27 2.85
N GLU A 101 -15.19 8.12 2.68
CA GLU A 101 -13.77 7.93 3.02
C GLU A 101 -13.13 6.87 2.12
N VAL A 102 -11.81 6.90 2.05
CA VAL A 102 -11.01 5.92 1.32
C VAL A 102 -11.24 4.51 1.91
N PRO A 103 -11.61 3.52 1.08
CA PRO A 103 -11.67 2.14 1.52
C PRO A 103 -10.27 1.57 1.71
N THR A 104 -10.12 0.68 2.68
CA THR A 104 -8.92 -0.13 2.87
C THR A 104 -9.29 -1.61 2.86
N ILE A 105 -8.54 -2.42 2.12
CA ILE A 105 -8.75 -3.87 2.04
C ILE A 105 -7.62 -4.61 2.75
N HIS A 106 -7.97 -5.60 3.55
CA HIS A 106 -7.03 -6.37 4.35
C HIS A 106 -7.30 -7.87 4.24
N ARG A 107 -6.24 -8.66 4.15
CA ARG A 107 -6.28 -10.11 4.39
C ARG A 107 -6.02 -10.36 5.87
N VAL A 108 -6.94 -11.01 6.53
CA VAL A 108 -6.82 -11.38 7.94
C VAL A 108 -6.98 -12.88 8.11
N VAL A 109 -6.32 -13.41 9.15
CA VAL A 109 -6.44 -14.82 9.56
C VAL A 109 -6.86 -14.80 11.02
N ASP A 110 -7.97 -15.45 11.32
CA ASP A 110 -8.44 -15.53 12.70
C ASP A 110 -7.66 -16.57 13.52
N THR A 111 -7.96 -16.67 14.80
CA THR A 111 -7.29 -17.59 15.73
C THR A 111 -7.47 -19.07 15.38
N ASN A 112 -8.48 -19.40 14.56
CA ASN A 112 -8.74 -20.75 14.09
C ASN A 112 -8.10 -21.02 12.70
N GLY A 113 -7.30 -20.06 12.20
CA GLY A 113 -6.67 -20.16 10.89
C GLY A 113 -7.59 -19.85 9.70
N LYS A 114 -8.84 -19.39 9.95
CA LYS A 114 -9.75 -19.03 8.86
C LYS A 114 -9.36 -17.70 8.26
N LYS A 115 -9.19 -17.70 6.96
CA LYS A 115 -8.84 -16.52 6.17
C LYS A 115 -10.09 -15.73 5.80
N ARG A 116 -9.98 -14.43 5.90
CA ARG A 116 -11.03 -13.49 5.48
C ARG A 116 -10.43 -12.28 4.79
N LEU A 117 -11.21 -11.67 3.93
CA LEU A 117 -10.98 -10.32 3.47
C LEU A 117 -11.87 -9.37 4.26
N ILE A 118 -11.34 -8.25 4.66
CA ILE A 118 -12.08 -7.18 5.31
C ILE A 118 -11.84 -5.91 4.52
N VAL A 119 -12.93 -5.22 4.15
CA VAL A 119 -12.88 -3.86 3.63
C VAL A 119 -13.43 -2.94 4.68
N TRP A 120 -12.66 -1.92 5.02
CA TRP A 120 -13.04 -0.87 5.94
C TRP A 120 -13.06 0.47 5.21
N SER A 121 -14.12 1.27 5.39
CA SER A 121 -14.19 2.67 4.98
C SER A 121 -14.66 3.50 6.15
N GLY A 122 -13.83 4.44 6.58
CA GLY A 122 -14.04 5.29 7.74
C GLY A 122 -15.15 6.31 7.58
N LEU A 123 -15.16 7.26 8.51
CA LEU A 123 -16.19 8.27 8.74
C LEU A 123 -17.57 7.68 9.06
N TYR A 124 -18.40 8.51 9.66
CA TYR A 124 -19.74 8.06 10.08
C TYR A 124 -20.75 8.20 8.94
N PRO A 125 -21.57 7.17 8.71
CA PRO A 125 -21.47 5.81 9.24
C PRO A 125 -20.30 5.05 8.61
N ALA A 126 -19.43 4.47 9.44
CA ALA A 126 -18.36 3.61 8.97
C ALA A 126 -18.94 2.36 8.28
N ARG A 127 -18.23 1.87 7.28
CA ARG A 127 -18.62 0.67 6.53
C ARG A 127 -17.59 -0.41 6.74
N LEU A 128 -18.07 -1.59 7.05
CA LEU A 128 -17.28 -2.80 7.13
C LEU A 128 -17.94 -3.85 6.24
N ALA A 129 -17.16 -4.46 5.37
CA ALA A 129 -17.58 -5.64 4.63
C ALA A 129 -16.56 -6.76 4.85
N MET A 130 -17.04 -7.99 4.82
CA MET A 130 -16.21 -9.17 5.00
C MET A 130 -16.55 -10.21 3.92
N SER A 131 -15.52 -10.83 3.37
CA SER A 131 -15.64 -11.97 2.48
C SER A 131 -14.87 -13.16 3.05
N GLU A 132 -15.43 -14.36 2.90
CA GLU A 132 -14.82 -15.65 3.27
C GLU A 132 -14.46 -16.52 2.06
N ASP A 133 -14.68 -16.01 0.85
CA ASP A 133 -14.48 -16.69 -0.42
C ASP A 133 -13.56 -15.90 -1.37
N ASP A 134 -12.56 -15.25 -0.81
CA ASP A 134 -11.56 -14.49 -1.56
C ASP A 134 -12.15 -13.32 -2.38
N GLY A 135 -13.23 -12.72 -1.89
CA GLY A 135 -13.87 -11.56 -2.50
C GLY A 135 -14.72 -11.90 -3.73
N LEU A 136 -15.25 -13.12 -3.80
CA LEU A 136 -16.24 -13.48 -4.82
C LEU A 136 -17.64 -13.02 -4.42
N THR A 137 -17.92 -12.99 -3.08
CA THR A 137 -19.13 -12.41 -2.48
C THR A 137 -18.78 -11.54 -1.28
#